data_5ebdd00db56bd87bd64d69fcdcdeea79
#
_entry.id   5ebdd00db56bd87bd64d69fcdcdeea79
#
_cell.length_a   1.000
_cell.length_b   1.000
_cell.length_c   1.000
_cell.angle_alpha   90.00
_cell.angle_beta   90.00
_cell.angle_gamma   90.00
#
_symmetry.space_group_name_H-M   'P 1'
#
loop_
_entity.id
_entity.type
_entity.pdbx_description
1 polymer ?
#
loop_
_entity_poly.entity_id
_entity_poly.type
_entity_poly.pdbx_seq_one_letter_code
_entity_poly.pdbx_strand_id
1 'polypeptide(L)'
;MSSNLSLLVQKKILVFGGAGFIGSHLTERLIRDGASVTVFDNLKTGRTANLDKVWRQPGFRFVEGDVREKDKVEATVPGHEIIFHFCDDSDIRSAAEHPDTYVEQNILGLFYVLESMRRNRIRHILFPSSTTVFGELANPPASERHGPMVPLTLYGGAKLAAEGLISAWAHTYDFQAVVFRFVGIIGGRMDHGVVHDFVRKLQKDPTRLEILGDGTQSRSFVLVDDCLEAMLFALAKAEKNYNLVHIGNVDQISINETARTIFEVMKLKDVRLCPTGGKVGWKGDVTSNFIATETLTAWGWKPPRSSREAVFEAAGRLALEPGRA
;
A
#
# COMPACT_ATOMS: atom_id res chain seq x y z
N MET A 1 12.20 15.74 -14.18
CA MET A 1 11.72 14.35 -13.90
C MET A 1 12.64 13.22 -14.40
N SER A 2 13.69 13.49 -15.17
CA SER A 2 14.53 12.44 -15.79
C SER A 2 15.79 11.98 -14.99
N SER A 3 16.10 12.57 -13.84
CA SER A 3 17.34 12.26 -13.09
C SER A 3 17.23 11.10 -12.09
N ASN A 4 16.02 10.69 -11.69
CA ASN A 4 15.83 9.64 -10.67
C ASN A 4 15.79 8.20 -11.25
N LEU A 5 15.61 8.07 -12.55
CA LEU A 5 15.52 6.77 -13.25
C LEU A 5 16.85 6.00 -13.31
N SER A 6 17.99 6.71 -13.25
CA SER A 6 19.31 6.08 -13.34
C SER A 6 19.67 5.18 -12.15
N LEU A 7 19.06 5.40 -10.99
CA LEU A 7 19.31 4.64 -9.74
C LEU A 7 18.85 3.18 -9.82
N LEU A 8 17.83 2.88 -10.64
CA LEU A 8 17.21 1.55 -10.71
C LEU A 8 17.61 0.78 -11.99
N VAL A 9 18.17 1.47 -12.99
CA VAL A 9 18.61 0.83 -14.24
C VAL A 9 19.64 -0.26 -13.95
N GLN A 10 19.41 -1.45 -14.49
CA GLN A 10 20.23 -2.67 -14.30
C GLN A 10 20.30 -3.21 -12.86
N LYS A 11 19.56 -2.61 -11.89
CA LYS A 11 19.49 -3.14 -10.53
C LYS A 11 18.72 -4.45 -10.49
N LYS A 12 19.18 -5.37 -9.65
CA LYS A 12 18.50 -6.62 -9.33
C LYS A 12 17.60 -6.38 -8.12
N ILE A 13 16.30 -6.38 -8.35
CA ILE A 13 15.29 -5.99 -7.36
C ILE A 13 14.41 -7.19 -7.04
N LEU A 14 14.16 -7.44 -5.76
CA LEU A 14 13.19 -8.43 -5.31
C LEU A 14 11.96 -7.72 -4.75
N VAL A 15 10.79 -8.10 -5.27
CA VAL A 15 9.50 -7.59 -4.83
C VAL A 15 8.71 -8.73 -4.18
N PHE A 16 8.67 -8.76 -2.86
CA PHE A 16 7.75 -9.60 -2.11
C PHE A 16 6.33 -9.04 -2.23
N GLY A 17 5.33 -9.89 -2.52
CA GLY A 17 3.97 -9.44 -2.78
C GLY A 17 3.80 -8.75 -4.14
N GLY A 18 4.67 -9.08 -5.10
CA GLY A 18 4.70 -8.42 -6.40
C GLY A 18 3.58 -8.79 -7.35
N ALA A 19 2.73 -9.79 -7.05
CA ALA A 19 1.52 -10.13 -7.80
C ALA A 19 0.25 -9.46 -7.21
N GLY A 20 0.37 -8.78 -6.07
CA GLY A 20 -0.70 -8.01 -5.43
C GLY A 20 -1.01 -6.69 -6.14
N PHE A 21 -1.91 -5.89 -5.56
CA PHE A 21 -2.34 -4.60 -6.11
C PHE A 21 -1.15 -3.64 -6.36
N ILE A 22 -0.54 -3.10 -5.30
CA ILE A 22 0.55 -2.11 -5.44
C ILE A 22 1.81 -2.76 -6.03
N GLY A 23 2.15 -3.98 -5.57
CA GLY A 23 3.34 -4.70 -5.98
C GLY A 23 3.38 -4.97 -7.49
N SER A 24 2.26 -5.28 -8.13
CA SER A 24 2.22 -5.54 -9.57
C SER A 24 2.40 -4.27 -10.42
N HIS A 25 1.82 -3.14 -9.97
CA HIS A 25 2.07 -1.85 -10.62
C HIS A 25 3.54 -1.42 -10.47
N LEU A 26 4.13 -1.66 -9.28
CA LEU A 26 5.55 -1.41 -9.05
C LEU A 26 6.43 -2.30 -9.94
N THR A 27 6.11 -3.59 -10.03
CA THR A 27 6.85 -4.54 -10.88
C THR A 27 6.86 -4.10 -12.35
N GLU A 28 5.69 -3.70 -12.90
CA GLU A 28 5.60 -3.16 -14.26
C GLU A 28 6.44 -1.89 -14.41
N ARG A 29 6.41 -1.01 -13.43
CA ARG A 29 7.18 0.23 -13.43
C ARG A 29 8.68 -0.04 -13.42
N LEU A 30 9.17 -0.89 -12.54
CA LEU A 30 10.60 -1.23 -12.41
C LEU A 30 11.18 -1.90 -13.68
N ILE A 31 10.43 -2.84 -14.26
CA ILE A 31 10.84 -3.48 -15.55
C ILE A 31 10.90 -2.43 -16.67
N ARG A 32 9.89 -1.56 -16.79
CA ARG A 32 9.89 -0.46 -17.77
C ARG A 32 11.06 0.47 -17.59
N ASP A 33 11.47 0.72 -16.36
CA ASP A 33 12.59 1.61 -16.01
C ASP A 33 13.96 0.89 -16.12
N GLY A 34 14.01 -0.37 -16.62
CA GLY A 34 15.22 -1.11 -16.96
C GLY A 34 15.84 -1.91 -15.81
N ALA A 35 15.12 -2.16 -14.74
CA ALA A 35 15.55 -3.06 -13.67
C ALA A 35 15.34 -4.54 -14.03
N SER A 36 16.11 -5.43 -13.39
CA SER A 36 15.81 -6.86 -13.34
C SER A 36 15.00 -7.16 -12.09
N VAL A 37 13.78 -7.67 -12.23
CA VAL A 37 12.86 -7.84 -11.12
C VAL A 37 12.50 -9.30 -10.90
N THR A 38 12.74 -9.79 -9.69
CA THR A 38 12.17 -11.04 -9.21
C THR A 38 10.94 -10.71 -8.35
N VAL A 39 9.81 -11.31 -8.68
CA VAL A 39 8.60 -11.29 -7.84
C VAL A 39 8.56 -12.55 -7.01
N PHE A 40 8.31 -12.40 -5.70
CA PHE A 40 8.02 -13.51 -4.78
C PHE A 40 6.61 -13.31 -4.23
N ASP A 41 5.71 -14.27 -4.47
CA ASP A 41 4.29 -14.15 -4.09
C ASP A 41 3.68 -15.53 -3.88
N ASN A 42 2.81 -15.71 -2.89
CA ASN A 42 2.11 -16.96 -2.61
C ASN A 42 0.75 -17.06 -3.33
N LEU A 43 0.36 -16.04 -4.08
CA LEU A 43 -0.88 -15.93 -4.83
C LEU A 43 -2.17 -16.06 -3.98
N LYS A 44 -2.08 -15.85 -2.65
CA LYS A 44 -3.25 -15.88 -1.76
C LYS A 44 -4.22 -14.74 -2.09
N THR A 45 -3.70 -13.54 -2.28
CA THR A 45 -4.43 -12.33 -2.70
C THR A 45 -3.93 -11.79 -4.04
N GLY A 46 -2.63 -11.97 -4.34
CA GLY A 46 -2.02 -11.68 -5.61
C GLY A 46 -2.51 -12.61 -6.73
N ARG A 47 -2.33 -12.19 -7.98
CA ARG A 47 -2.73 -12.97 -9.18
C ARG A 47 -1.66 -12.86 -10.25
N THR A 48 -1.35 -13.98 -10.90
CA THR A 48 -0.42 -13.97 -12.06
C THR A 48 -0.89 -13.06 -13.18
N ALA A 49 -2.20 -12.96 -13.41
CA ALA A 49 -2.79 -12.05 -14.40
C ALA A 49 -2.43 -10.57 -14.18
N ASN A 50 -2.13 -10.16 -12.96
CA ASN A 50 -1.64 -8.80 -12.67
C ASN A 50 -0.24 -8.55 -13.26
N LEU A 51 0.47 -9.60 -13.64
CA LEU A 51 1.85 -9.57 -14.16
C LEU A 51 1.93 -9.84 -15.68
N ASP A 52 0.79 -10.04 -16.38
CA ASP A 52 0.75 -10.42 -17.79
C ASP A 52 1.58 -9.52 -18.70
N LYS A 53 1.61 -8.20 -18.42
CA LYS A 53 2.37 -7.24 -19.22
C LYS A 53 3.89 -7.41 -19.12
N VAL A 54 4.37 -8.02 -18.03
CA VAL A 54 5.80 -8.21 -17.78
C VAL A 54 6.24 -9.66 -17.83
N TRP A 55 5.29 -10.61 -17.90
CA TRP A 55 5.57 -12.04 -17.80
C TRP A 55 6.64 -12.57 -18.77
N ARG A 56 6.69 -11.99 -19.98
CA ARG A 56 7.65 -12.36 -21.03
C ARG A 56 8.75 -11.33 -21.23
N GLN A 57 8.83 -10.31 -20.37
CA GLN A 57 9.85 -9.28 -20.53
C GLN A 57 11.23 -9.79 -20.07
N PRO A 58 12.31 -9.41 -20.78
CA PRO A 58 13.66 -9.65 -20.29
C PRO A 58 13.84 -9.04 -18.90
N GLY A 59 14.51 -9.79 -18.01
CA GLY A 59 14.77 -9.34 -16.63
C GLY A 59 13.62 -9.60 -15.65
N PHE A 60 12.48 -10.14 -16.09
CA PHE A 60 11.40 -10.57 -15.19
C PHE A 60 11.59 -12.03 -14.76
N ARG A 61 11.38 -12.30 -13.47
CA ARG A 61 11.32 -13.64 -12.88
C ARG A 61 10.22 -13.72 -11.83
N PHE A 62 9.49 -14.82 -11.83
CA PHE A 62 8.48 -15.13 -10.80
C PHE A 62 8.93 -16.32 -9.95
N VAL A 63 8.74 -16.21 -8.64
CA VAL A 63 8.97 -17.27 -7.64
C VAL A 63 7.71 -17.38 -6.80
N GLU A 64 7.00 -18.49 -6.91
CA GLU A 64 5.87 -18.78 -6.05
C GLU A 64 6.39 -19.21 -4.68
N GLY A 65 5.95 -18.53 -3.60
CA GLY A 65 6.37 -18.83 -2.24
C GLY A 65 5.70 -17.96 -1.20
N ASP A 66 5.67 -18.46 0.02
CA ASP A 66 5.14 -17.75 1.18
C ASP A 66 6.28 -17.21 2.05
N VAL A 67 6.17 -15.97 2.53
CA VAL A 67 7.22 -15.36 3.38
C VAL A 67 7.40 -16.10 4.71
N ARG A 68 6.44 -16.93 5.12
CA ARG A 68 6.53 -17.83 6.28
C ARG A 68 7.43 -19.04 6.02
N GLU A 69 7.70 -19.36 4.76
CA GLU A 69 8.63 -20.42 4.36
C GLU A 69 10.08 -19.92 4.41
N LYS A 70 10.67 -19.95 5.60
CA LYS A 70 12.02 -19.44 5.85
C LYS A 70 13.05 -19.87 4.81
N ASP A 71 13.11 -21.16 4.50
CA ASP A 71 14.12 -21.71 3.57
C ASP A 71 13.93 -21.15 2.16
N LYS A 72 12.70 -20.93 1.74
CA LYS A 72 12.38 -20.35 0.43
C LYS A 72 12.75 -18.87 0.35
N VAL A 73 12.54 -18.12 1.45
CA VAL A 73 13.01 -16.73 1.58
C VAL A 73 14.54 -16.70 1.52
N GLU A 74 15.24 -17.53 2.31
CA GLU A 74 16.71 -17.61 2.33
C GLU A 74 17.30 -18.02 0.98
N ALA A 75 16.62 -18.82 0.18
CA ALA A 75 17.03 -19.20 -1.16
C ALA A 75 16.79 -18.10 -2.20
N THR A 76 15.80 -17.22 -1.98
CA THR A 76 15.38 -16.22 -2.98
C THR A 76 16.10 -14.88 -2.81
N VAL A 77 16.33 -14.44 -1.57
CA VAL A 77 16.93 -13.12 -1.27
C VAL A 77 18.34 -12.91 -1.87
N PRO A 78 19.25 -13.90 -1.88
CA PRO A 78 20.60 -13.69 -2.38
C PRO A 78 20.67 -13.18 -3.83
N GLY A 79 21.64 -12.33 -4.09
CA GLY A 79 21.92 -11.80 -5.44
C GLY A 79 21.07 -10.59 -5.85
N HIS A 80 20.16 -10.11 -4.99
CA HIS A 80 19.46 -8.87 -5.19
C HIS A 80 20.16 -7.70 -4.49
N GLU A 81 19.84 -6.48 -4.89
CA GLU A 81 20.44 -5.24 -4.35
C GLU A 81 19.43 -4.43 -3.55
N ILE A 82 18.15 -4.50 -3.92
CA ILE A 82 17.05 -3.73 -3.31
C ILE A 82 15.89 -4.68 -3.07
N ILE A 83 15.30 -4.61 -1.89
CA ILE A 83 14.11 -5.38 -1.51
C ILE A 83 12.91 -4.42 -1.32
N PHE A 84 11.83 -4.71 -2.04
CA PHE A 84 10.51 -4.13 -1.77
C PHE A 84 9.65 -5.19 -1.08
N HIS A 85 9.22 -4.92 0.14
CA HIS A 85 8.49 -5.91 0.94
C HIS A 85 7.02 -5.54 1.05
N PHE A 86 6.19 -6.01 0.10
CA PHE A 86 4.74 -5.79 0.02
C PHE A 86 3.91 -7.01 0.45
N CYS A 87 4.55 -8.08 0.94
CA CYS A 87 3.83 -9.22 1.51
C CYS A 87 3.09 -8.80 2.76
N ASP A 88 1.76 -8.80 2.69
CA ASP A 88 0.88 -8.37 3.75
C ASP A 88 -0.53 -8.92 3.52
N ASP A 89 -1.23 -9.27 4.59
CA ASP A 89 -2.68 -9.41 4.55
C ASP A 89 -3.27 -8.05 4.92
N SER A 90 -3.78 -7.33 3.93
CA SER A 90 -4.29 -5.97 4.09
C SER A 90 -5.79 -5.91 4.41
N ASP A 91 -6.49 -7.03 4.52
CA ASP A 91 -7.88 -7.05 4.96
C ASP A 91 -7.97 -6.88 6.48
N ILE A 92 -8.07 -5.61 6.90
CA ILE A 92 -8.10 -5.22 8.31
C ILE A 92 -9.28 -5.84 9.06
N ARG A 93 -10.39 -6.16 8.37
CA ARG A 93 -11.61 -6.69 8.98
C ARG A 93 -11.49 -8.16 9.34
N SER A 94 -10.82 -8.94 8.50
CA SER A 94 -10.56 -10.37 8.74
C SER A 94 -9.51 -10.62 9.84
N ALA A 95 -8.75 -9.61 10.22
CA ALA A 95 -7.69 -9.69 11.22
C ALA A 95 -8.13 -10.27 12.56
N ALA A 96 -9.35 -9.97 12.99
CA ALA A 96 -9.87 -10.45 14.28
C ALA A 96 -10.17 -11.95 14.29
N GLU A 97 -10.38 -12.55 13.12
CA GLU A 97 -10.68 -13.98 12.98
C GLU A 97 -9.40 -14.85 12.89
N HIS A 98 -8.32 -14.27 12.34
CA HIS A 98 -7.05 -14.95 12.11
C HIS A 98 -5.86 -14.13 12.62
N PRO A 99 -5.74 -13.91 13.96
CA PRO A 99 -4.70 -13.04 14.54
C PRO A 99 -3.28 -13.58 14.35
N ASP A 100 -3.11 -14.89 14.28
CA ASP A 100 -1.86 -15.60 14.02
C ASP A 100 -1.24 -15.21 12.67
N THR A 101 -2.06 -15.02 11.63
CA THR A 101 -1.61 -14.63 10.30
C THR A 101 -0.79 -13.33 10.34
N TYR A 102 -1.22 -12.35 11.14
CA TYR A 102 -0.51 -11.07 11.23
C TYR A 102 0.84 -11.18 11.94
N VAL A 103 0.94 -12.07 12.94
CA VAL A 103 2.21 -12.35 13.62
C VAL A 103 3.15 -13.13 12.71
N GLU A 104 2.66 -14.20 12.10
CA GLU A 104 3.48 -15.09 11.28
C GLU A 104 3.94 -14.40 9.98
N GLN A 105 3.03 -13.75 9.28
CA GLN A 105 3.31 -13.16 7.98
C GLN A 105 4.01 -11.80 8.10
N ASN A 106 3.44 -10.87 8.91
CA ASN A 106 3.89 -9.49 8.92
C ASN A 106 5.07 -9.23 9.85
N ILE A 107 5.26 -10.08 10.88
CA ILE A 107 6.36 -9.92 11.84
C ILE A 107 7.44 -10.99 11.60
N LEU A 108 7.07 -12.28 11.67
CA LEU A 108 8.04 -13.36 11.54
C LEU A 108 8.56 -13.49 10.09
N GLY A 109 7.68 -13.38 9.10
CA GLY A 109 8.08 -13.37 7.69
C GLY A 109 9.01 -12.21 7.37
N LEU A 110 8.70 -11.00 7.85
CA LEU A 110 9.61 -9.85 7.73
C LEU A 110 10.98 -10.11 8.41
N PHE A 111 10.98 -10.72 9.59
CA PHE A 111 12.21 -11.11 10.28
C PHE A 111 13.09 -12.03 9.39
N TYR A 112 12.50 -13.03 8.73
CA TYR A 112 13.24 -13.91 7.82
C TYR A 112 13.87 -13.14 6.65
N VAL A 113 13.13 -12.19 6.10
CA VAL A 113 13.65 -11.30 5.02
C VAL A 113 14.81 -10.46 5.53
N LEU A 114 14.64 -9.75 6.65
CA LEU A 114 15.68 -8.88 7.23
C LEU A 114 16.95 -9.67 7.58
N GLU A 115 16.81 -10.86 8.18
CA GLU A 115 17.94 -11.70 8.55
C GLU A 115 18.65 -12.28 7.31
N SER A 116 17.90 -12.68 6.28
CA SER A 116 18.48 -13.09 5.01
C SER A 116 19.23 -11.95 4.32
N MET A 117 18.67 -10.74 4.32
CA MET A 117 19.34 -9.53 3.81
C MET A 117 20.67 -9.27 4.55
N ARG A 118 20.64 -9.33 5.89
CA ARG A 118 21.84 -9.14 6.71
C ARG A 118 22.96 -10.14 6.36
N ARG A 119 22.62 -11.42 6.27
CA ARG A 119 23.58 -12.49 5.94
C ARG A 119 24.17 -12.33 4.52
N ASN A 120 23.39 -11.79 3.58
CA ASN A 120 23.80 -11.59 2.20
C ASN A 120 24.31 -10.17 1.91
N ARG A 121 24.47 -9.32 2.93
CA ARG A 121 24.96 -7.92 2.83
C ARG A 121 24.10 -7.03 1.91
N ILE A 122 22.81 -7.34 1.80
CA ILE A 122 21.82 -6.51 1.11
C ILE A 122 21.33 -5.46 2.10
N ARG A 123 21.37 -4.17 1.75
CA ARG A 123 21.12 -3.10 2.70
C ARG A 123 19.87 -2.28 2.41
N HIS A 124 19.34 -2.32 1.20
CA HIS A 124 18.21 -1.47 0.80
C HIS A 124 16.88 -2.20 0.97
N ILE A 125 16.02 -1.68 1.84
CA ILE A 125 14.66 -2.16 2.02
C ILE A 125 13.65 -1.02 1.95
N LEU A 126 12.56 -1.25 1.20
CA LEU A 126 11.41 -0.37 1.13
C LEU A 126 10.19 -1.11 1.66
N PHE A 127 9.49 -0.48 2.61
CA PHE A 127 8.41 -1.13 3.35
C PHE A 127 7.15 -0.24 3.40
N PRO A 128 6.00 -0.73 2.92
CA PRO A 128 4.72 -0.07 3.09
C PRO A 128 4.17 -0.30 4.49
N SER A 129 4.23 0.74 5.31
CA SER A 129 3.46 0.86 6.54
C SER A 129 2.11 1.52 6.25
N SER A 130 1.36 1.90 7.26
CA SER A 130 0.00 2.39 7.14
C SER A 130 -0.30 3.47 8.17
N THR A 131 -1.24 4.35 7.87
CA THR A 131 -1.82 5.28 8.86
C THR A 131 -2.57 4.58 9.99
N THR A 132 -2.89 3.30 9.86
CA THR A 132 -3.51 2.50 10.93
C THR A 132 -2.64 2.36 12.19
N VAL A 133 -1.33 2.64 12.08
CA VAL A 133 -0.41 2.68 13.24
C VAL A 133 -0.78 3.78 14.24
N PHE A 134 -1.44 4.85 13.81
CA PHE A 134 -1.81 5.96 14.68
C PHE A 134 -3.02 5.66 15.56
N GLY A 135 -3.97 4.82 15.09
CA GLY A 135 -5.30 4.72 15.67
C GLY A 135 -6.16 5.96 15.38
N GLU A 136 -7.05 6.32 16.28
CA GLU A 136 -7.88 7.52 16.14
C GLU A 136 -7.05 8.79 16.39
N LEU A 137 -7.07 9.71 15.45
CA LEU A 137 -6.36 10.98 15.52
C LEU A 137 -7.25 12.05 16.17
N ALA A 138 -6.84 12.56 17.32
CA ALA A 138 -7.56 13.65 17.98
C ALA A 138 -7.52 14.95 17.15
N ASN A 139 -6.39 15.24 16.51
CA ASN A 139 -6.14 16.46 15.73
C ASN A 139 -5.41 16.12 14.42
N PRO A 140 -6.12 15.67 13.37
CA PRO A 140 -5.50 15.50 12.06
C PRO A 140 -5.15 16.86 11.39
N PRO A 141 -4.12 16.93 10.55
CA PRO A 141 -3.28 15.83 10.08
C PRO A 141 -2.18 15.42 11.07
N ALA A 142 -1.89 14.11 11.16
CA ALA A 142 -0.75 13.62 11.93
C ALA A 142 0.56 13.90 11.19
N SER A 143 1.57 14.40 11.89
CA SER A 143 2.94 14.53 11.36
C SER A 143 3.68 13.19 11.36
N GLU A 144 4.83 13.11 10.66
CA GLU A 144 5.71 11.92 10.70
C GLU A 144 6.28 11.67 12.12
N ARG A 145 6.28 12.70 12.98
CA ARG A 145 6.76 12.62 14.37
C ARG A 145 5.65 12.42 15.40
N HIS A 146 4.40 12.21 14.92
CA HIS A 146 3.27 12.01 15.83
C HIS A 146 3.48 10.78 16.72
N GLY A 147 3.14 10.92 17.98
CA GLY A 147 3.15 9.87 19.01
C GLY A 147 2.45 10.31 20.30
N PRO A 148 2.09 9.39 21.18
CA PRO A 148 2.24 7.94 21.05
C PRO A 148 1.34 7.33 19.98
N MET A 149 1.75 6.18 19.40
CA MET A 149 0.96 5.43 18.46
C MET A 149 0.13 4.37 19.18
N VAL A 150 -1.18 4.37 18.94
CA VAL A 150 -2.12 3.46 19.61
C VAL A 150 -3.02 2.79 18.54
N PRO A 151 -2.49 1.79 17.80
CA PRO A 151 -3.24 1.13 16.75
C PRO A 151 -4.50 0.45 17.29
N LEU A 152 -5.62 0.60 16.60
CA LEU A 152 -6.92 0.03 16.98
C LEU A 152 -7.16 -1.36 16.38
N THR A 153 -6.27 -1.83 15.51
CA THR A 153 -6.42 -3.10 14.78
C THR A 153 -5.15 -3.93 14.87
N LEU A 154 -5.28 -5.25 14.74
CA LEU A 154 -4.12 -6.16 14.69
C LEU A 154 -3.21 -5.83 13.51
N TYR A 155 -3.79 -5.46 12.36
CA TYR A 155 -3.04 -4.97 11.21
C TYR A 155 -2.16 -3.76 11.55
N GLY A 156 -2.75 -2.72 12.15
CA GLY A 156 -2.00 -1.52 12.58
C GLY A 156 -0.92 -1.85 13.60
N GLY A 157 -1.21 -2.76 14.54
CA GLY A 157 -0.25 -3.27 15.52
C GLY A 157 0.93 -3.98 14.87
N ALA A 158 0.66 -4.86 13.90
CA ALA A 158 1.70 -5.57 13.16
C ALA A 158 2.54 -4.64 12.30
N LYS A 159 1.94 -3.62 11.65
CA LYS A 159 2.68 -2.58 10.90
C LYS A 159 3.60 -1.78 11.83
N LEU A 160 3.12 -1.38 12.99
CA LEU A 160 3.94 -0.66 13.98
C LEU A 160 5.11 -1.52 14.50
N ALA A 161 4.87 -2.80 14.78
CA ALA A 161 5.93 -3.74 15.16
C ALA A 161 6.97 -3.90 14.04
N ALA A 162 6.54 -3.99 12.78
CA ALA A 162 7.41 -4.06 11.61
C ALA A 162 8.27 -2.79 11.45
N GLU A 163 7.71 -1.59 11.65
CA GLU A 163 8.47 -0.33 11.66
C GLU A 163 9.60 -0.38 12.70
N GLY A 164 9.29 -0.87 13.90
CA GLY A 164 10.27 -1.03 14.98
C GLY A 164 11.40 -2.00 14.64
N LEU A 165 11.07 -3.16 14.05
CA LEU A 165 12.06 -4.14 13.59
C LEU A 165 12.96 -3.53 12.51
N ILE A 166 12.39 -2.93 11.48
CA ILE A 166 13.16 -2.31 10.37
C ILE A 166 14.07 -1.20 10.91
N SER A 167 13.58 -0.36 11.82
CA SER A 167 14.38 0.69 12.46
C SER A 167 15.56 0.09 13.21
N ALA A 168 15.34 -0.97 14.01
CA ALA A 168 16.41 -1.64 14.76
C ALA A 168 17.47 -2.23 13.82
N TRP A 169 17.07 -2.91 12.74
CA TRP A 169 18.00 -3.45 11.73
C TRP A 169 18.78 -2.34 11.03
N ALA A 170 18.10 -1.23 10.66
CA ALA A 170 18.71 -0.10 9.98
C ALA A 170 19.85 0.50 10.83
N HIS A 171 19.63 0.69 12.14
CA HIS A 171 20.64 1.27 13.03
C HIS A 171 21.72 0.27 13.47
N THR A 172 21.37 -1.03 13.60
CA THR A 172 22.31 -2.05 14.08
C THR A 172 23.22 -2.57 12.98
N TYR A 173 22.72 -2.66 11.74
CA TYR A 173 23.40 -3.30 10.61
C TYR A 173 23.60 -2.40 9.41
N ASP A 174 23.45 -1.07 9.56
CA ASP A 174 23.63 -0.06 8.51
C ASP A 174 22.74 -0.30 7.29
N PHE A 175 21.48 -0.70 7.49
CA PHE A 175 20.54 -0.77 6.39
C PHE A 175 20.11 0.64 5.97
N GLN A 176 19.73 0.78 4.72
CA GLN A 176 19.05 1.95 4.17
C GLN A 176 17.58 1.59 3.98
N ALA A 177 16.80 1.90 4.99
CA ALA A 177 15.37 1.60 5.02
C ALA A 177 14.54 2.85 4.68
N VAL A 178 13.55 2.67 3.81
CA VAL A 178 12.50 3.68 3.58
C VAL A 178 11.16 3.06 3.93
N VAL A 179 10.55 3.57 4.97
CA VAL A 179 9.25 3.13 5.49
C VAL A 179 8.20 4.16 5.09
N PHE A 180 7.15 3.71 4.45
CA PHE A 180 6.08 4.57 3.94
C PHE A 180 4.81 4.35 4.76
N ARG A 181 4.29 5.35 5.44
CA ARG A 181 2.93 5.30 6.00
C ARG A 181 1.95 5.78 4.95
N PHE A 182 1.17 4.83 4.43
CA PHE A 182 0.17 5.09 3.40
C PHE A 182 -1.18 5.49 4.00
N VAL A 183 -1.84 6.44 3.33
CA VAL A 183 -3.29 6.63 3.40
C VAL A 183 -4.00 5.60 2.51
N GLY A 184 -5.24 5.82 2.11
CA GLY A 184 -5.94 4.99 1.15
C GLY A 184 -5.30 5.05 -0.25
N ILE A 185 -4.49 4.04 -0.60
CA ILE A 185 -4.00 3.89 -1.97
C ILE A 185 -5.07 3.19 -2.81
N ILE A 186 -5.44 3.77 -3.95
CA ILE A 186 -6.52 3.30 -4.81
C ILE A 186 -6.10 3.21 -6.27
N GLY A 187 -6.79 2.34 -7.05
CA GLY A 187 -6.47 2.16 -8.48
C GLY A 187 -7.05 0.88 -9.05
N GLY A 188 -6.73 0.57 -10.28
CA GLY A 188 -7.03 -0.73 -10.88
C GLY A 188 -6.31 -1.87 -10.15
N ARG A 189 -6.81 -3.09 -10.28
CA ARG A 189 -6.33 -4.32 -9.61
C ARG A 189 -6.53 -4.37 -8.09
N MET A 190 -7.07 -3.34 -7.45
CA MET A 190 -7.45 -3.44 -6.05
C MET A 190 -8.64 -4.41 -5.89
N ASP A 191 -8.71 -5.13 -4.79
CA ASP A 191 -9.71 -6.18 -4.53
C ASP A 191 -10.54 -5.94 -3.27
N HIS A 192 -10.26 -4.90 -2.54
CA HIS A 192 -10.98 -4.48 -1.34
C HIS A 192 -10.89 -2.96 -1.14
N GLY A 193 -11.62 -2.46 -0.12
CA GLY A 193 -11.64 -1.05 0.24
C GLY A 193 -12.81 -0.29 -0.39
N VAL A 194 -13.11 0.88 0.19
CA VAL A 194 -14.38 1.59 -0.05
C VAL A 194 -14.65 1.90 -1.53
N VAL A 195 -13.63 2.29 -2.29
CA VAL A 195 -13.81 2.62 -3.72
C VAL A 195 -14.15 1.36 -4.53
N HIS A 196 -13.40 0.26 -4.30
CA HIS A 196 -13.68 -1.04 -4.92
C HIS A 196 -15.08 -1.54 -4.53
N ASP A 197 -15.38 -1.58 -3.23
CA ASP A 197 -16.63 -2.12 -2.71
C ASP A 197 -17.85 -1.34 -3.26
N PHE A 198 -17.75 -0.01 -3.35
CA PHE A 198 -18.83 0.81 -3.89
C PHE A 198 -19.04 0.56 -5.39
N VAL A 199 -17.97 0.48 -6.18
CA VAL A 199 -18.10 0.14 -7.61
C VAL A 199 -18.75 -1.24 -7.77
N ARG A 200 -18.32 -2.25 -6.99
CA ARG A 200 -18.90 -3.61 -7.08
C ARG A 200 -20.34 -3.68 -6.62
N LYS A 201 -20.69 -2.98 -5.52
CA LYS A 201 -22.10 -2.89 -5.07
C LYS A 201 -22.97 -2.25 -6.13
N LEU A 202 -22.53 -1.17 -6.75
CA LEU A 202 -23.28 -0.44 -7.78
C LEU A 202 -23.36 -1.18 -9.12
N GLN A 203 -22.40 -2.01 -9.46
CA GLN A 203 -22.52 -2.92 -10.61
C GLN A 203 -23.59 -3.99 -10.39
N LYS A 204 -23.84 -4.40 -9.13
CA LYS A 204 -24.89 -5.37 -8.78
C LYS A 204 -26.29 -4.70 -8.66
N ASP A 205 -26.35 -3.55 -8.02
CA ASP A 205 -27.58 -2.79 -7.81
C ASP A 205 -27.29 -1.29 -7.98
N PRO A 206 -27.60 -0.72 -9.16
CA PRO A 206 -27.33 0.68 -9.47
C PRO A 206 -28.32 1.65 -8.81
N THR A 207 -29.31 1.17 -8.06
CA THR A 207 -30.39 2.00 -7.48
C THR A 207 -30.12 2.39 -6.04
N ARG A 208 -29.25 1.67 -5.32
CA ARG A 208 -28.93 1.92 -3.92
C ARG A 208 -27.50 1.57 -3.58
N LEU A 209 -26.93 2.30 -2.60
CA LEU A 209 -25.61 2.03 -2.07
C LEU A 209 -25.66 2.03 -0.53
N GLU A 210 -25.33 0.88 0.06
CA GLU A 210 -25.09 0.79 1.50
C GLU A 210 -23.77 1.45 1.86
N ILE A 211 -23.79 2.31 2.86
CA ILE A 211 -22.62 2.98 3.44
C ILE A 211 -22.48 2.53 4.90
N LEU A 212 -21.33 1.99 5.23
CA LEU A 212 -20.99 1.65 6.61
C LEU A 212 -20.71 2.94 7.39
N GLY A 213 -21.38 3.11 8.55
CA GLY A 213 -21.41 4.36 9.31
C GLY A 213 -22.46 5.34 8.77
N ASP A 214 -22.28 6.63 9.05
CA ASP A 214 -23.15 7.72 8.55
C ASP A 214 -22.62 8.38 7.26
N GLY A 215 -21.44 7.97 6.80
CA GLY A 215 -20.79 8.49 5.61
C GLY A 215 -20.07 9.83 5.80
N THR A 216 -20.00 10.36 7.03
CA THR A 216 -19.29 11.62 7.33
C THR A 216 -17.80 11.41 7.58
N GLN A 217 -17.37 10.18 7.90
CA GLN A 217 -15.96 9.86 8.05
C GLN A 217 -15.19 10.21 6.77
N SER A 218 -14.01 10.80 6.95
CA SER A 218 -13.21 11.34 5.84
C SER A 218 -11.96 10.51 5.59
N ARG A 219 -11.57 10.45 4.32
CA ARG A 219 -10.36 9.71 3.88
C ARG A 219 -9.54 10.56 2.92
N SER A 220 -8.24 10.47 3.10
CA SER A 220 -7.27 10.91 2.10
C SER A 220 -7.00 9.74 1.14
N PHE A 221 -7.03 10.01 -0.16
CA PHE A 221 -6.80 9.01 -1.20
C PHE A 221 -5.67 9.43 -2.13
N VAL A 222 -4.82 8.46 -2.49
CA VAL A 222 -3.75 8.64 -3.48
C VAL A 222 -3.87 7.57 -4.55
N LEU A 223 -3.81 7.97 -5.82
CA LEU A 223 -3.81 7.01 -6.92
C LEU A 223 -2.52 6.19 -6.90
N VAL A 224 -2.59 4.89 -7.20
CA VAL A 224 -1.44 3.98 -7.18
C VAL A 224 -0.26 4.50 -8.01
N ASP A 225 -0.53 5.09 -9.16
CA ASP A 225 0.51 5.68 -10.02
C ASP A 225 1.27 6.81 -9.28
N ASP A 226 0.55 7.70 -8.59
CA ASP A 226 1.15 8.81 -7.82
C ASP A 226 1.90 8.29 -6.58
N CYS A 227 1.37 7.22 -5.96
CA CYS A 227 2.05 6.54 -4.86
C CYS A 227 3.41 5.99 -5.31
N LEU A 228 3.48 5.32 -6.46
CA LEU A 228 4.73 4.80 -7.01
C LEU A 228 5.73 5.92 -7.33
N GLU A 229 5.27 7.03 -7.92
CA GLU A 229 6.13 8.20 -8.15
C GLU A 229 6.68 8.76 -6.84
N ALA A 230 5.85 8.89 -5.79
CA ALA A 230 6.28 9.33 -4.48
C ALA A 230 7.31 8.40 -3.85
N MET A 231 7.09 7.08 -3.93
CA MET A 231 8.00 6.07 -3.39
C MET A 231 9.36 6.10 -4.07
N LEU A 232 9.40 6.14 -5.41
CA LEU A 232 10.64 6.16 -6.18
C LEU A 232 11.37 7.49 -6.00
N PHE A 233 10.63 8.60 -5.89
CA PHE A 233 11.19 9.90 -5.56
C PHE A 233 11.82 9.88 -4.15
N ALA A 234 11.13 9.32 -3.15
CA ALA A 234 11.66 9.22 -1.79
C ALA A 234 12.90 8.31 -1.72
N LEU A 235 12.92 7.19 -2.43
CA LEU A 235 14.10 6.33 -2.53
C LEU A 235 15.33 7.11 -3.02
N ALA A 236 15.16 7.98 -4.02
CA ALA A 236 16.25 8.79 -4.58
C ALA A 236 16.71 9.92 -3.64
N LYS A 237 15.91 10.27 -2.62
CA LYS A 237 16.20 11.35 -1.65
C LYS A 237 16.56 10.85 -0.26
N ALA A 238 16.37 9.56 0.01
CA ALA A 238 16.63 8.96 1.31
C ALA A 238 18.15 8.88 1.56
N GLU A 239 18.63 9.58 2.59
CA GLU A 239 20.06 9.66 2.93
C GLU A 239 20.39 9.00 4.28
N LYS A 240 19.37 8.76 5.12
CA LYS A 240 19.55 8.18 6.45
C LYS A 240 19.46 6.66 6.41
N ASN A 241 19.98 6.00 7.43
CA ASN A 241 19.79 4.56 7.62
C ASN A 241 18.30 4.20 7.74
N TYR A 242 17.51 5.05 8.42
CA TYR A 242 16.07 4.89 8.54
C TYR A 242 15.35 6.18 8.13
N ASN A 243 14.48 6.08 7.14
CA ASN A 243 13.68 7.19 6.63
C ASN A 243 12.20 6.82 6.73
N LEU A 244 11.46 7.57 7.53
CA LEU A 244 10.01 7.46 7.63
C LEU A 244 9.38 8.56 6.79
N VAL A 245 8.49 8.17 5.89
CA VAL A 245 7.89 9.07 4.89
C VAL A 245 6.38 8.83 4.84
N HIS A 246 5.60 9.88 4.96
CA HIS A 246 4.17 9.82 4.74
C HIS A 246 3.83 9.96 3.25
N ILE A 247 3.04 9.03 2.71
CA ILE A 247 2.44 9.16 1.38
C ILE A 247 0.93 9.34 1.55
N GLY A 248 0.49 10.55 1.36
CA GLY A 248 -0.89 11.01 1.51
C GLY A 248 -1.19 12.15 0.56
N ASN A 249 -2.45 12.56 0.53
CA ASN A 249 -2.87 13.75 -0.23
C ASN A 249 -2.88 15.00 0.67
N VAL A 250 -2.96 16.16 0.04
CA VAL A 250 -3.07 17.46 0.74
C VAL A 250 -4.50 17.73 1.24
N ASP A 251 -5.44 16.88 0.85
CA ASP A 251 -6.86 16.96 1.17
C ASP A 251 -7.43 15.60 1.63
N GLN A 252 -8.68 15.62 2.01
CA GLN A 252 -9.50 14.44 2.28
C GLN A 252 -10.93 14.69 1.81
N ILE A 253 -11.67 13.63 1.51
CA ILE A 253 -13.09 13.68 1.17
C ILE A 253 -13.89 12.72 2.04
N SER A 254 -15.17 13.04 2.28
CA SER A 254 -16.07 12.15 3.01
C SER A 254 -16.42 10.89 2.21
N ILE A 255 -16.86 9.85 2.92
CA ILE A 255 -17.37 8.63 2.26
C ILE A 255 -18.61 8.95 1.41
N ASN A 256 -19.44 9.90 1.83
CA ASN A 256 -20.56 10.38 1.03
C ASN A 256 -20.10 11.06 -0.28
N GLU A 257 -19.04 11.89 -0.25
CA GLU A 257 -18.45 12.51 -1.44
C GLU A 257 -17.79 11.45 -2.34
N THR A 258 -17.13 10.47 -1.74
CA THR A 258 -16.57 9.32 -2.46
C THR A 258 -17.66 8.59 -3.25
N ALA A 259 -18.82 8.31 -2.60
CA ALA A 259 -19.96 7.68 -3.26
C ALA A 259 -20.48 8.51 -4.45
N ARG A 260 -20.66 9.82 -4.25
CA ARG A 260 -21.15 10.72 -5.32
C ARG A 260 -20.17 10.81 -6.49
N THR A 261 -18.86 10.83 -6.22
CA THR A 261 -17.84 10.81 -7.28
C THR A 261 -17.93 9.51 -8.10
N ILE A 262 -18.19 8.37 -7.46
CA ILE A 262 -18.37 7.09 -8.15
C ILE A 262 -19.67 7.09 -8.98
N PHE A 263 -20.77 7.69 -8.48
CA PHE A 263 -22.00 7.84 -9.26
C PHE A 263 -21.75 8.63 -10.55
N GLU A 264 -20.99 9.70 -10.46
CA GLU A 264 -20.60 10.52 -11.62
C GLU A 264 -19.83 9.70 -12.67
N VAL A 265 -18.80 8.94 -12.22
CA VAL A 265 -18.02 8.05 -13.10
C VAL A 265 -18.87 7.00 -13.78
N MET A 266 -19.75 6.35 -13.02
CA MET A 266 -20.62 5.28 -13.54
C MET A 266 -21.88 5.82 -14.24
N LYS A 267 -22.05 7.16 -14.33
CA LYS A 267 -23.22 7.85 -14.94
C LYS A 267 -24.54 7.42 -14.34
N LEU A 268 -24.55 7.10 -13.04
CA LEU A 268 -25.74 6.69 -12.31
C LEU A 268 -26.51 7.93 -11.81
N LYS A 269 -27.84 7.87 -11.88
CA LYS A 269 -28.75 8.92 -11.38
C LYS A 269 -29.67 8.32 -10.33
N ASP A 270 -30.08 9.16 -9.38
CA ASP A 270 -31.07 8.82 -8.36
C ASP A 270 -30.69 7.61 -7.48
N VAL A 271 -29.39 7.39 -7.24
CA VAL A 271 -28.91 6.33 -6.35
C VAL A 271 -29.22 6.70 -4.90
N ARG A 272 -29.97 5.84 -4.21
CA ARG A 272 -30.28 6.01 -2.79
C ARG A 272 -29.09 5.61 -1.93
N LEU A 273 -28.57 6.54 -1.12
CA LEU A 273 -27.62 6.23 -0.06
C LEU A 273 -28.32 5.59 1.14
N CYS A 274 -27.79 4.47 1.63
CA CYS A 274 -28.33 3.70 2.76
C CYS A 274 -27.27 3.59 3.86
N PRO A 275 -27.08 4.62 4.70
CA PRO A 275 -26.10 4.57 5.80
C PRO A 275 -26.59 3.60 6.89
N THR A 276 -25.63 2.83 7.47
CA THR A 276 -25.92 1.92 8.59
C THR A 276 -25.98 2.65 9.94
N GLY A 277 -25.57 3.93 9.97
CA GLY A 277 -25.51 4.76 11.17
C GLY A 277 -24.20 4.61 11.96
N GLY A 278 -23.99 5.53 12.90
CA GLY A 278 -22.75 5.62 13.67
C GLY A 278 -21.65 6.44 12.96
N LYS A 279 -20.71 6.96 13.75
CA LYS A 279 -19.62 7.83 13.25
C LYS A 279 -18.52 7.07 12.49
N VAL A 280 -18.42 5.75 12.69
CA VAL A 280 -17.44 4.85 12.07
C VAL A 280 -18.14 3.66 11.45
N GLY A 281 -17.55 3.06 10.43
CA GLY A 281 -18.18 2.00 9.65
C GLY A 281 -18.07 0.61 10.29
N TRP A 282 -17.07 0.36 11.13
CA TRP A 282 -16.77 -0.96 11.73
C TRP A 282 -15.86 -0.79 12.96
N LYS A 283 -15.71 -1.87 13.75
CA LYS A 283 -14.87 -1.87 14.96
C LYS A 283 -13.39 -1.75 14.59
N GLY A 284 -12.74 -0.66 15.01
CA GLY A 284 -11.34 -0.33 14.67
C GLY A 284 -11.20 0.63 13.47
N ASP A 285 -12.32 1.04 12.88
CA ASP A 285 -12.34 2.15 11.91
C ASP A 285 -12.10 3.49 12.63
N VAL A 286 -11.65 4.49 11.88
CA VAL A 286 -11.33 5.84 12.38
C VAL A 286 -12.19 6.89 11.69
N THR A 287 -12.36 8.05 12.31
CA THR A 287 -13.11 9.16 11.71
C THR A 287 -12.33 9.85 10.59
N SER A 288 -11.00 9.88 10.68
CA SER A 288 -10.09 10.46 9.68
C SER A 288 -8.76 9.69 9.63
N ASN A 289 -8.20 9.55 8.44
CA ASN A 289 -6.85 9.02 8.22
C ASN A 289 -5.89 10.09 7.64
N PHE A 290 -6.18 11.37 7.89
CA PHE A 290 -5.43 12.47 7.29
C PHE A 290 -4.06 12.65 7.94
N ILE A 291 -3.02 12.72 7.12
CA ILE A 291 -1.61 12.86 7.52
C ILE A 291 -0.94 14.01 6.79
N ALA A 292 0.01 14.65 7.45
CA ALA A 292 0.88 15.64 6.83
C ALA A 292 2.02 14.93 6.08
N THR A 293 2.36 15.43 4.90
CA THR A 293 3.43 14.89 4.03
C THR A 293 4.66 15.80 4.07
N GLU A 294 5.15 16.10 5.30
CA GLU A 294 6.18 17.10 5.55
C GLU A 294 7.50 16.76 4.84
N THR A 295 7.95 15.52 4.95
CA THR A 295 9.21 15.06 4.34
C THR A 295 9.17 15.14 2.82
N LEU A 296 8.12 14.63 2.17
CA LEU A 296 7.97 14.70 0.72
C LEU A 296 7.89 16.15 0.24
N THR A 297 7.13 16.98 0.95
CA THR A 297 6.98 18.41 0.63
C THR A 297 8.32 19.15 0.75
N ALA A 298 9.10 18.89 1.81
CA ALA A 298 10.43 19.46 1.99
C ALA A 298 11.42 19.02 0.90
N TRP A 299 11.28 17.79 0.41
CA TRP A 299 12.07 17.30 -0.73
C TRP A 299 11.61 17.82 -2.09
N GLY A 300 10.44 18.50 -2.14
CA GLY A 300 9.92 19.14 -3.36
C GLY A 300 8.91 18.28 -4.13
N TRP A 301 8.34 17.23 -3.51
CA TRP A 301 7.28 16.42 -4.11
C TRP A 301 5.91 16.77 -3.52
N LYS A 302 4.89 16.81 -4.38
CA LYS A 302 3.48 16.94 -3.99
C LYS A 302 2.63 16.02 -4.85
N PRO A 303 1.52 15.47 -4.32
CA PRO A 303 0.59 14.69 -5.12
C PRO A 303 0.04 15.57 -6.27
N PRO A 304 0.03 15.03 -7.51
CA PRO A 304 -0.45 15.78 -8.67
C PRO A 304 -1.98 15.85 -8.76
N ARG A 305 -2.68 15.02 -7.99
CA ARG A 305 -4.14 14.89 -7.96
C ARG A 305 -4.67 15.12 -6.55
N SER A 306 -5.88 15.67 -6.44
CA SER A 306 -6.68 15.69 -5.21
C SER A 306 -7.22 14.29 -4.89
N SER A 307 -7.70 14.07 -3.65
CA SER A 307 -8.38 12.81 -3.27
C SER A 307 -9.59 12.51 -4.14
N ARG A 308 -10.36 13.54 -4.53
CA ARG A 308 -11.52 13.38 -5.42
C ARG A 308 -11.10 12.94 -6.83
N GLU A 309 -10.07 13.57 -7.40
CA GLU A 309 -9.55 13.18 -8.72
C GLU A 309 -8.97 11.76 -8.71
N ALA A 310 -8.27 11.37 -7.63
CA ALA A 310 -7.79 10.02 -7.45
C ALA A 310 -8.95 8.99 -7.42
N VAL A 311 -10.03 9.30 -6.68
CA VAL A 311 -11.24 8.45 -6.64
C VAL A 311 -11.90 8.36 -8.01
N PHE A 312 -12.03 9.48 -8.73
CA PHE A 312 -12.61 9.51 -10.08
C PHE A 312 -11.86 8.59 -11.04
N GLU A 313 -10.55 8.72 -11.08
CA GLU A 313 -9.68 7.89 -11.94
C GLU A 313 -9.72 6.41 -11.54
N ALA A 314 -9.60 6.10 -10.25
CA ALA A 314 -9.63 4.73 -9.74
C ALA A 314 -10.97 4.04 -10.01
N ALA A 315 -12.08 4.73 -9.77
CA ALA A 315 -13.41 4.22 -10.05
C ALA A 315 -13.62 3.93 -11.55
N GLY A 316 -13.10 4.81 -12.42
CA GLY A 316 -13.13 4.60 -13.87
C GLY A 316 -12.41 3.34 -14.31
N ARG A 317 -11.21 3.09 -13.77
CA ARG A 317 -10.45 1.86 -14.02
C ARG A 317 -11.19 0.61 -13.53
N LEU A 318 -11.70 0.66 -12.28
CA LEU A 318 -12.43 -0.46 -11.66
C LEU A 318 -13.76 -0.78 -12.36
N ALA A 319 -14.46 0.23 -12.88
CA ALA A 319 -15.72 0.03 -13.59
C ALA A 319 -15.52 -0.73 -14.93
N LEU A 320 -14.34 -0.60 -15.55
CA LEU A 320 -13.96 -1.31 -16.76
C LEU A 320 -13.42 -2.73 -16.52
N GLU A 321 -12.98 -3.01 -15.29
CA GLU A 321 -12.52 -4.35 -14.93
C GLU A 321 -13.71 -5.31 -14.79
N PRO A 322 -13.66 -6.51 -15.40
CA PRO A 322 -14.71 -7.51 -15.19
C PRO A 322 -14.84 -7.80 -13.69
N GLY A 323 -16.07 -7.95 -13.22
CA GLY A 323 -16.35 -8.30 -11.84
C GLY A 323 -15.54 -9.54 -11.47
N ARG A 324 -14.69 -9.44 -10.45
CA ARG A 324 -13.95 -10.60 -9.93
C ARG A 324 -14.96 -11.54 -9.28
N ALA A 325 -15.15 -12.73 -9.87
CA ALA A 325 -15.97 -13.79 -9.30
C ALA A 325 -15.31 -14.36 -8.06
#